data_9fe659b2c3c4bb126bf48c3477a357c6
#
_entry.id   9fe659b2c3c4bb126bf48c3477a357c6
#
_cell.length_a   1.000
_cell.length_b   1.000
_cell.length_c   1.000
_cell.angle_alpha   90.00
_cell.angle_beta   90.00
_cell.angle_gamma   90.00
#
_symmetry.space_group_name_H-M   'P 1'
#
loop_
_entity.id
_entity.type
_entity.pdbx_description
1 polymer ?
#
loop_
_entity_poly.entity_id
_entity_poly.type
_entity_poly.pdbx_seq_one_letter_code
_entity_poly.pdbx_strand_id
1 'polypeptide(L)'
;MVSQMVTVTNAVGLHARPATFFIQKANEYSSYIWVEKDECRVNAKSLLGVLSLGITKDTQINLIADGADEKEALEGLVSLLESNFGTAK
;
A
#
# COMPACT_ATOMS: atom_id res chain seq x y z
N MET A 1 6.99 14.39 5.75
CA MET A 1 6.07 13.24 5.88
C MET A 1 4.71 13.59 5.27
N VAL A 2 4.19 12.71 4.44
CA VAL A 2 2.87 12.90 3.83
C VAL A 2 2.07 11.62 4.06
N SER A 3 0.74 11.74 4.03
CA SER A 3 -0.12 10.58 4.21
C SER A 3 -1.39 10.75 3.39
N GLN A 4 -2.05 9.63 3.10
CA GLN A 4 -3.29 9.64 2.34
C GLN A 4 -4.10 8.41 2.68
N MET A 5 -5.40 8.63 2.93
CA MET A 5 -6.34 7.53 3.15
C MET A 5 -6.75 6.97 1.79
N VAL A 6 -6.82 5.66 1.69
CA VAL A 6 -7.18 4.96 0.46
C VAL A 6 -8.10 3.81 0.81
N THR A 7 -9.13 3.61 0.01
CA THR A 7 -9.98 2.42 0.14
C THR A 7 -9.52 1.38 -0.87
N VAL A 8 -9.24 0.19 -0.38
CA VAL A 8 -8.80 -0.91 -1.24
C VAL A 8 -10.04 -1.47 -1.95
N THR A 9 -10.05 -1.41 -3.27
CA THR A 9 -11.25 -1.77 -4.04
C THR A 9 -11.09 -3.05 -4.84
N ASN A 10 -9.88 -3.58 -4.97
CA ASN A 10 -9.70 -4.82 -5.72
C ASN A 10 -10.31 -6.01 -4.97
N ALA A 11 -10.82 -6.97 -5.72
CA ALA A 11 -11.64 -8.05 -5.17
C ALA A 11 -10.92 -8.88 -4.10
N VAL A 12 -9.61 -9.07 -4.24
CA VAL A 12 -8.86 -9.94 -3.33
C VAL A 12 -8.10 -9.17 -2.24
N GLY A 13 -8.21 -7.84 -2.21
CA GLY A 13 -7.50 -7.06 -1.22
C GLY A 13 -5.99 -7.18 -1.36
N LEU A 14 -5.28 -7.10 -0.23
CA LEU A 14 -3.82 -7.21 -0.21
C LEU A 14 -3.39 -8.57 0.33
N HIS A 15 -3.71 -9.62 -0.44
CA HIS A 15 -3.24 -10.97 -0.16
C HIS A 15 -2.23 -11.36 -1.23
N ALA A 16 -1.47 -12.38 -0.98
CA ALA A 16 -0.59 -13.06 -1.93
C ALA A 16 -0.06 -12.15 -3.07
N ARG A 17 -0.60 -12.33 -4.30
CA ARG A 17 -0.06 -11.65 -5.48
C ARG A 17 -0.21 -10.13 -5.42
N PRO A 18 -1.38 -9.56 -5.08
CA PRO A 18 -1.48 -8.11 -4.94
C PRO A 18 -0.52 -7.55 -3.90
N ALA A 19 -0.34 -8.24 -2.78
CA ALA A 19 0.59 -7.79 -1.76
C ALA A 19 2.02 -7.77 -2.30
N THR A 20 2.40 -8.75 -3.10
CA THR A 20 3.72 -8.79 -3.72
C THR A 20 3.94 -7.59 -4.63
N PHE A 21 2.95 -7.28 -5.47
CA PHE A 21 3.05 -6.11 -6.36
C PHE A 21 3.15 -4.82 -5.53
N PHE A 22 2.36 -4.72 -4.47
CA PHE A 22 2.38 -3.53 -3.62
C PHE A 22 3.77 -3.32 -3.01
N ILE A 23 4.37 -4.40 -2.50
CA ILE A 23 5.67 -4.33 -1.88
C ILE A 23 6.76 -4.00 -2.89
N GLN A 24 6.69 -4.59 -4.09
CA GLN A 24 7.65 -4.29 -5.13
C GLN A 24 7.58 -2.81 -5.50
N LYS A 25 6.36 -2.27 -5.60
CA LYS A 25 6.21 -0.85 -5.92
C LYS A 25 6.78 0.01 -4.80
N ALA A 26 6.48 -0.33 -3.54
CA ALA A 26 6.99 0.43 -2.41
C ALA A 26 8.50 0.44 -2.37
N ASN A 27 9.14 -0.67 -2.77
CA ASN A 27 10.59 -0.76 -2.76
C ASN A 27 11.26 0.04 -3.87
N GLU A 28 10.49 0.58 -4.82
CA GLU A 28 11.06 1.45 -5.86
C GLU A 28 11.42 2.83 -5.31
N TYR A 29 10.92 3.17 -4.14
CA TYR A 29 11.12 4.50 -3.55
C TYR A 29 12.07 4.44 -2.38
N SER A 30 12.82 5.51 -2.17
CA SER A 30 13.78 5.57 -1.07
C SER A 30 13.14 5.99 0.24
N SER A 31 11.95 6.60 0.20
CA SER A 31 11.26 7.03 1.41
C SER A 31 10.87 5.86 2.29
N TYR A 32 10.75 6.14 3.58
CA TYR A 32 10.09 5.19 4.49
C TYR A 32 8.60 5.22 4.16
N ILE A 33 7.99 4.04 4.09
CA ILE A 33 6.58 3.93 3.75
C ILE A 33 5.91 2.97 4.72
N TRP A 34 4.75 3.39 5.25
CA TRP A 34 3.97 2.59 6.19
C TRP A 34 2.55 2.44 5.69
N VAL A 35 1.93 1.31 6.04
CA VAL A 35 0.51 1.08 5.86
C VAL A 35 -0.11 0.97 7.25
N GLU A 36 -1.18 1.71 7.47
CA GLU A 36 -1.86 1.69 8.77
C GLU A 36 -3.31 1.29 8.59
N LYS A 37 -3.75 0.34 9.39
CA LYS A 37 -5.14 -0.11 9.43
C LYS A 37 -5.52 -0.34 10.88
N ASP A 38 -6.60 0.30 11.34
CA ASP A 38 -7.12 0.09 12.70
C ASP A 38 -6.04 0.25 13.76
N GLU A 39 -5.27 1.34 13.66
CA GLU A 39 -4.21 1.69 14.61
C GLU A 39 -3.01 0.75 14.55
N CYS A 40 -2.97 -0.15 13.58
CA CYS A 40 -1.84 -1.05 13.40
C CYS A 40 -1.02 -0.57 12.20
N ARG A 41 0.22 -0.18 12.44
CA ARG A 41 1.09 0.37 11.41
C ARG A 41 2.21 -0.61 11.11
N VAL A 42 2.42 -0.89 9.83
CA VAL A 42 3.47 -1.81 9.40
C VAL A 42 4.30 -1.18 8.29
N ASN A 43 5.49 -1.72 8.08
CA ASN A 43 6.37 -1.28 7.01
C ASN A 43 5.80 -1.78 5.68
N ALA A 44 5.51 -0.84 4.76
CA ALA A 44 4.92 -1.17 3.47
C ALA A 44 5.88 -1.97 2.57
N LYS A 45 7.16 -2.03 2.93
CA LYS A 45 8.15 -2.80 2.17
C LYS A 45 8.34 -4.21 2.70
N SER A 46 7.55 -4.60 3.71
CA SER A 46 7.62 -5.91 4.33
C SER A 46 6.40 -6.72 3.93
N LEU A 47 6.62 -7.84 3.25
CA LEU A 47 5.52 -8.71 2.83
C LEU A 47 4.75 -9.25 4.03
N LEU A 48 5.47 -9.74 5.03
CA LEU A 48 4.82 -10.29 6.22
C LEU A 48 4.03 -9.21 6.95
N GLY A 49 4.59 -7.99 7.03
CA GLY A 49 3.88 -6.89 7.67
C GLY A 49 2.56 -6.57 6.97
N VAL A 50 2.61 -6.42 5.65
CA VAL A 50 1.41 -6.09 4.89
C VAL A 50 0.37 -7.21 4.99
N LEU A 51 0.80 -8.45 4.85
CA LEU A 51 -0.12 -9.59 4.94
C LEU A 51 -0.76 -9.69 6.32
N SER A 52 -0.02 -9.32 7.37
CA SER A 52 -0.53 -9.41 8.74
C SER A 52 -1.71 -8.49 9.00
N LEU A 53 -1.89 -7.45 8.19
CA LEU A 53 -3.01 -6.53 8.38
C LEU A 53 -4.34 -7.11 7.92
N GLY A 54 -4.33 -8.15 7.10
CA GLY A 54 -5.56 -8.76 6.64
C GLY A 54 -6.43 -7.81 5.83
N ILE A 55 -5.82 -7.03 4.95
CA ILE A 55 -6.54 -6.02 4.17
C ILE A 55 -7.36 -6.72 3.07
N THR A 56 -8.67 -6.45 3.08
CA THR A 56 -9.60 -7.05 2.13
C THR A 56 -10.28 -5.96 1.33
N LYS A 57 -11.17 -6.37 0.41
CA LYS A 57 -11.93 -5.41 -0.39
C LYS A 57 -12.71 -4.48 0.52
N ASP A 58 -12.73 -3.21 0.18
CA ASP A 58 -13.45 -2.14 0.89
C ASP A 58 -12.82 -1.76 2.23
N THR A 59 -11.61 -2.26 2.52
CA THR A 59 -10.87 -1.83 3.70
C THR A 59 -10.25 -0.47 3.45
N GLN A 60 -10.41 0.44 4.39
CA GLN A 60 -9.78 1.75 4.32
C GLN A 60 -8.44 1.69 5.04
N ILE A 61 -7.39 2.14 4.38
CA ILE A 61 -6.04 2.15 4.95
C ILE A 61 -5.46 3.54 4.84
N ASN A 62 -4.44 3.81 5.64
CA ASN A 62 -3.71 5.06 5.58
C ASN A 62 -2.30 4.75 5.10
N LEU A 63 -1.89 5.38 4.00
CA LEU A 63 -0.54 5.26 3.49
C LEU A 63 0.26 6.46 3.95
N ILE A 64 1.43 6.21 4.51
CA ILE A 64 2.29 7.26 5.06
C ILE A 64 3.65 7.12 4.42
N ALA A 65 4.22 8.23 3.97
CA ALA A 65 5.57 8.22 3.38
C ALA A 65 6.40 9.36 3.94
N ASP A 66 7.68 9.10 4.16
CA ASP A 66 8.59 10.09 4.73
C ASP A 66 9.96 9.95 4.07
N GLY A 67 10.34 10.96 3.30
CA GLY A 67 11.63 10.94 2.62
C GLY A 67 11.64 11.86 1.41
N ALA A 68 12.73 11.80 0.66
CA ALA A 68 12.96 12.70 -0.46
C ALA A 68 11.90 12.52 -1.57
N ASP A 69 11.46 11.29 -1.81
CA ASP A 69 10.49 11.00 -2.86
C ASP A 69 9.13 10.62 -2.28
N GLU A 70 8.79 11.18 -1.12
CA GLU A 70 7.56 10.78 -0.41
C GLU A 70 6.30 11.03 -1.23
N LYS A 71 6.24 12.12 -2.00
CA LYS A 71 5.05 12.41 -2.79
C LYS A 71 4.89 11.43 -3.93
N GLU A 72 5.98 11.16 -4.64
CA GLU A 72 5.96 10.20 -5.73
C GLU A 72 5.60 8.80 -5.21
N ALA A 73 6.09 8.46 -4.03
CA ALA A 73 5.80 7.17 -3.43
C ALA A 73 4.30 7.01 -3.18
N LEU A 74 3.69 8.03 -2.56
CA LEU A 74 2.25 7.96 -2.31
C LEU A 74 1.46 7.89 -3.61
N GLU A 75 1.81 8.73 -4.59
CA GLU A 75 1.10 8.73 -5.87
C GLU A 75 1.20 7.38 -6.55
N GLY A 76 2.39 6.78 -6.54
CA GLY A 76 2.58 5.49 -7.18
C GLY A 76 1.79 4.39 -6.51
N LEU A 77 1.77 4.37 -5.18
CA LEU A 77 1.05 3.33 -4.45
C LEU A 77 -0.45 3.52 -4.54
N VAL A 78 -0.94 4.75 -4.44
CA VAL A 78 -2.36 5.03 -4.59
C VAL A 78 -2.82 4.63 -5.99
N SER A 79 -2.04 4.99 -7.01
CA SER A 79 -2.37 4.64 -8.38
C SER A 79 -2.43 3.13 -8.57
N LEU A 80 -1.50 2.40 -7.98
CA LEU A 80 -1.49 0.95 -8.07
C LEU A 80 -2.76 0.34 -7.45
N LEU A 81 -3.14 0.84 -6.28
CA LEU A 81 -4.34 0.34 -5.60
C LEU A 81 -5.60 0.68 -6.39
N GLU A 82 -5.68 1.90 -6.93
CA GLU A 82 -6.86 2.33 -7.67
C GLU A 82 -7.00 1.63 -9.01
N SER A 83 -5.88 1.16 -9.57
CA SER A 83 -5.91 0.46 -10.85
C SER A 83 -6.08 -1.05 -10.71
N ASN A 84 -6.40 -1.52 -9.50
CA ASN A 84 -6.51 -2.95 -9.21
C ASN A 84 -5.23 -3.69 -9.57
N PHE A 85 -4.10 -3.06 -9.24
CA PHE A 85 -2.76 -3.62 -9.47
C PHE A 85 -2.50 -3.88 -10.94
N GLY A 86 -3.12 -3.07 -11.80
CA GLY A 86 -2.89 -3.16 -13.23
C GLY A 86 -3.57 -4.34 -13.89
N THR A 87 -4.32 -5.12 -13.15
CA THR A 87 -4.97 -6.32 -13.71
C THR A 87 -6.19 -5.96 -14.53
N ALA A 88 -6.96 -4.99 -14.09
CA ALA A 88 -8.12 -4.50 -14.80
C ALA A 88 -9.15 -5.59 -15.10
N LYS A 89 -9.09 -6.67 -14.45
CA LYS A 89 -10.01 -7.77 -14.77
C LYS A 89 -10.64 -8.30 -13.54
#